data_0fe64f7230cf1560c0f70ebe613ddff8
#
_entry.id   0fe64f7230cf1560c0f70ebe613ddff8
#
_cell.length_a   1.000
_cell.length_b   1.000
_cell.length_c   1.000
_cell.angle_alpha   90.00
_cell.angle_beta   90.00
_cell.angle_gamma   90.00
#
_symmetry.space_group_name_H-M   'P 1'
#
loop_
_entity.id
_entity.type
_entity.pdbx_description
1 polymer ?
#
loop_
_entity_poly.entity_id
_entity_poly.type
_entity_poly.pdbx_seq_one_letter_code
_entity_poly.pdbx_strand_id
1 'polypeptide(L)'
;MRVFNSESGFMYAVALVAIAFVIAQSVFFLVKSLKKARELGIAKETLRTTMVSSAMFTVAPAISILATVIVLANALGIVLPWIRLSVIGNLAYETTAAQSALDFWGDTLNNSVTDPQKFATIAWAMTLGSIAPLILLPFLCKKLQKKVGATINKSEKNQKFGDAISAAAFIGIVMAFVSREIYSVTTQTITAENAQGQVEKVKMISGSAGFMSIIVLVCAVVFMLVLDIICKKFKLSKLEPFAMPIAMFAAMGMAVLFTNILPEGLVNHGWFEVGAEYIKG
;
A
#
# COMPACT_ATOMS: atom_id res chain seq x y z
N MET A 1 -11.71 14.15 -35.21
CA MET A 1 -11.26 14.20 -33.80
C MET A 1 -10.60 12.88 -33.45
N ARG A 2 -9.40 12.88 -32.86
CA ARG A 2 -8.80 11.63 -32.38
C ARG A 2 -9.60 11.16 -31.17
N VAL A 3 -10.12 9.95 -31.24
CA VAL A 3 -10.81 9.32 -30.10
C VAL A 3 -9.77 9.17 -28.99
N PHE A 4 -10.11 9.61 -27.79
CA PHE A 4 -9.25 9.44 -26.61
C PHE A 4 -9.05 7.95 -26.34
N ASN A 5 -7.80 7.56 -26.16
CA ASN A 5 -7.43 6.19 -25.82
C ASN A 5 -6.41 6.23 -24.68
N SER A 6 -6.83 5.81 -23.48
CA SER A 6 -5.99 5.69 -22.28
C SER A 6 -4.81 4.69 -22.48
N GLU A 7 -4.92 3.82 -23.46
CA GLU A 7 -3.91 2.81 -23.84
C GLU A 7 -3.23 3.13 -25.16
N SER A 8 -2.95 4.41 -25.41
CA SER A 8 -2.24 4.82 -26.62
C SER A 8 -0.77 4.36 -26.60
N GLY A 9 -0.18 4.16 -27.78
CA GLY A 9 1.23 3.80 -27.93
C GLY A 9 2.18 4.80 -27.24
N PHE A 10 1.81 6.07 -27.17
CA PHE A 10 2.55 7.10 -26.42
C PHE A 10 2.57 6.80 -24.93
N MET A 11 1.45 6.41 -24.33
CA MET A 11 1.37 6.06 -22.91
C MET A 11 2.22 4.83 -22.58
N TYR A 12 2.20 3.81 -23.45
CA TYR A 12 3.09 2.65 -23.31
C TYR A 12 4.57 3.01 -23.43
N ALA A 13 4.93 3.93 -24.32
CA ALA A 13 6.32 4.40 -24.42
C ALA A 13 6.78 5.11 -23.15
N VAL A 14 5.95 5.98 -22.57
CA VAL A 14 6.23 6.62 -21.26
C VAL A 14 6.38 5.58 -20.15
N ALA A 15 5.50 4.59 -20.11
CA ALA A 15 5.58 3.50 -19.14
C ALA A 15 6.89 2.72 -19.25
N LEU A 16 7.29 2.35 -20.46
CA LEU A 16 8.54 1.62 -20.70
C LEU A 16 9.77 2.42 -20.27
N VAL A 17 9.81 3.72 -20.57
CA VAL A 17 10.90 4.60 -20.11
C VAL A 17 10.96 4.68 -18.59
N ALA A 18 9.82 4.85 -17.92
CA ALA A 18 9.77 4.89 -16.47
C ALA A 18 10.24 3.56 -15.84
N ILE A 19 9.77 2.43 -16.36
CA ILE A 19 10.18 1.10 -15.89
C ILE A 19 11.66 0.86 -16.12
N ALA A 20 12.18 1.18 -17.30
CA ALA A 20 13.60 1.06 -17.61
C ALA A 20 14.46 1.89 -16.65
N PHE A 21 14.03 3.10 -16.32
CA PHE A 21 14.69 3.96 -15.34
C PHE A 21 14.70 3.32 -13.94
N VAL A 22 13.56 2.79 -13.46
CA VAL A 22 13.47 2.12 -12.15
C VAL A 22 14.36 0.88 -12.09
N ILE A 23 14.39 0.08 -13.15
CA ILE A 23 15.25 -1.09 -13.23
C ILE A 23 16.72 -0.66 -13.19
N ALA A 24 17.12 0.32 -13.99
CA ALA A 24 18.49 0.83 -14.02
C ALA A 24 18.93 1.36 -12.64
N GLN A 25 18.07 2.12 -11.98
CA GLN A 25 18.30 2.62 -10.62
C GLN A 25 18.46 1.47 -9.62
N SER A 26 17.59 0.47 -9.68
CA SER A 26 17.62 -0.70 -8.78
C SER A 26 18.92 -1.49 -8.95
N VAL A 27 19.32 -1.74 -10.19
CA VAL A 27 20.59 -2.44 -10.51
C VAL A 27 21.79 -1.61 -10.02
N PHE A 28 21.79 -0.31 -10.25
CA PHE A 28 22.85 0.58 -9.78
C PHE A 28 23.03 0.50 -8.26
N PHE A 29 21.95 0.63 -7.50
CA PHE A 29 22.02 0.55 -6.04
C PHE A 29 22.38 -0.84 -5.54
N LEU A 30 21.89 -1.90 -6.18
CA LEU A 30 22.25 -3.27 -5.84
C LEU A 30 23.75 -3.50 -6.01
N VAL A 31 24.32 -3.13 -7.15
CA VAL A 31 25.75 -3.28 -7.43
C VAL A 31 26.58 -2.48 -6.43
N LYS A 32 26.19 -1.23 -6.18
CA LYS A 32 26.89 -0.35 -5.21
C LYS A 32 26.85 -0.92 -3.78
N SER A 33 25.69 -1.43 -3.36
CA SER A 33 25.53 -2.04 -2.04
C SER A 33 26.34 -3.32 -1.89
N LEU A 34 26.35 -4.19 -2.91
CA LEU A 34 27.15 -5.42 -2.91
C LEU A 34 28.66 -5.12 -2.89
N LYS A 35 29.10 -4.11 -3.63
CA LYS A 35 30.50 -3.67 -3.59
C LYS A 35 30.87 -3.20 -2.18
N LYS A 36 30.05 -2.36 -1.58
CA LYS A 36 30.28 -1.85 -0.22
C LYS A 36 30.27 -2.94 0.84
N ALA A 37 29.37 -3.90 0.73
CA ALA A 37 29.31 -5.03 1.63
C ALA A 37 30.57 -5.92 1.58
N ARG A 38 31.14 -6.10 0.38
CA ARG A 38 32.42 -6.80 0.20
C ARG A 38 33.59 -6.03 0.82
N GLU A 39 33.65 -4.71 0.63
CA GLU A 39 34.65 -3.85 1.26
C GLU A 39 34.61 -3.90 2.79
N LEU A 40 33.42 -4.06 3.37
CA LEU A 40 33.20 -4.21 4.81
C LEU A 40 33.44 -5.63 5.33
N GLY A 41 33.85 -6.57 4.48
CA GLY A 41 34.16 -7.94 4.87
C GLY A 41 32.95 -8.79 5.25
N ILE A 42 31.72 -8.42 4.81
CA ILE A 42 30.52 -9.19 5.12
C ILE A 42 30.59 -10.55 4.41
N ALA A 43 30.36 -11.64 5.17
CA ALA A 43 30.42 -13.00 4.66
C ALA A 43 29.46 -13.22 3.49
N LYS A 44 29.90 -13.94 2.47
CA LYS A 44 29.09 -14.24 1.28
C LYS A 44 27.79 -14.96 1.61
N GLU A 45 27.80 -15.81 2.61
CA GLU A 45 26.61 -16.54 3.07
C GLU A 45 25.57 -15.60 3.65
N THR A 46 25.98 -14.62 4.47
CA THR A 46 25.10 -13.57 5.01
C THR A 46 24.50 -12.74 3.88
N LEU A 47 25.32 -12.33 2.89
CA LEU A 47 24.84 -11.58 1.73
C LEU A 47 23.79 -12.36 0.93
N ARG A 48 24.05 -13.65 0.68
CA ARG A 48 23.13 -14.52 -0.05
C ARG A 48 21.81 -14.67 0.71
N THR A 49 21.87 -14.95 2.02
CA THR A 49 20.67 -15.09 2.85
C THR A 49 19.87 -13.80 2.87
N THR A 50 20.52 -12.65 3.05
CA THR A 50 19.86 -11.34 3.01
C THR A 50 19.19 -11.08 1.66
N MET A 51 19.86 -11.36 0.54
CA MET A 51 19.28 -11.16 -0.80
C MET A 51 18.06 -12.05 -1.03
N VAL A 52 18.14 -13.32 -0.68
CA VAL A 52 17.03 -14.28 -0.87
C VAL A 52 15.87 -13.93 0.06
N SER A 53 16.13 -13.61 1.32
CA SER A 53 15.11 -13.16 2.27
C SER A 53 14.42 -11.89 1.78
N SER A 54 15.18 -10.90 1.33
CA SER A 54 14.62 -9.65 0.79
C SER A 54 13.77 -9.89 -0.46
N ALA A 55 14.23 -10.77 -1.36
CA ALA A 55 13.47 -11.13 -2.57
C ALA A 55 12.13 -11.80 -2.18
N MET A 56 12.16 -12.76 -1.27
CA MET A 56 10.94 -13.41 -0.78
C MET A 56 9.98 -12.42 -0.10
N PHE A 57 10.53 -11.51 0.70
CA PHE A 57 9.73 -10.47 1.36
C PHE A 57 9.02 -9.54 0.37
N THR A 58 9.61 -9.31 -0.81
CA THR A 58 9.06 -8.44 -1.83
C THR A 58 7.89 -9.07 -2.60
N VAL A 59 7.77 -10.41 -2.63
CA VAL A 59 6.75 -11.09 -3.44
C VAL A 59 5.32 -10.76 -2.97
N ALA A 60 5.05 -10.75 -1.68
CA ALA A 60 3.71 -10.45 -1.16
C ALA A 60 3.25 -9.02 -1.49
N PRO A 61 4.03 -7.96 -1.27
CA PRO A 61 3.70 -6.62 -1.75
C PRO A 61 3.55 -6.54 -3.27
N ALA A 62 4.36 -7.26 -4.04
CA ALA A 62 4.26 -7.27 -5.50
C ALA A 62 2.91 -7.85 -5.99
N ILE A 63 2.42 -8.93 -5.36
CA ILE A 63 1.09 -9.49 -5.65
C ILE A 63 -0.02 -8.49 -5.32
N SER A 64 0.09 -7.79 -4.19
CA SER A 64 -0.86 -6.75 -3.80
C SER A 64 -0.89 -5.59 -4.81
N ILE A 65 0.28 -5.14 -5.28
CA ILE A 65 0.40 -4.12 -6.31
C ILE A 65 -0.24 -4.60 -7.63
N LEU A 66 0.02 -5.84 -8.04
CA LEU A 66 -0.57 -6.41 -9.25
C LEU A 66 -2.11 -6.46 -9.17
N ALA A 67 -2.65 -6.89 -8.04
CA ALA A 67 -4.10 -6.88 -7.80
C ALA A 67 -4.67 -5.46 -7.90
N THR A 68 -3.96 -4.46 -7.37
CA THR A 68 -4.35 -3.05 -7.47
C THR A 68 -4.37 -2.54 -8.90
N VAL A 69 -3.36 -2.90 -9.70
CA VAL A 69 -3.33 -2.55 -11.13
C VAL A 69 -4.56 -3.09 -11.83
N ILE A 70 -4.94 -4.34 -11.56
CA ILE A 70 -6.13 -4.97 -12.16
C ILE A 70 -7.41 -4.23 -11.78
N VAL A 71 -7.57 -3.86 -10.51
CA VAL A 71 -8.74 -3.11 -10.02
C VAL A 71 -8.86 -1.74 -10.69
N LEU A 72 -7.77 -0.99 -10.74
CA LEU A 72 -7.77 0.34 -11.36
C LEU A 72 -7.80 0.31 -12.89
N ALA A 73 -7.34 -0.79 -13.49
CA ALA A 73 -7.32 -0.94 -14.96
C ALA A 73 -8.71 -0.92 -15.57
N ASN A 74 -9.73 -1.35 -14.84
CA ASN A 74 -11.12 -1.30 -15.31
C ASN A 74 -11.59 0.15 -15.57
N ALA A 75 -11.21 1.08 -14.70
CA ALA A 75 -11.60 2.48 -14.82
C ALA A 75 -10.64 3.30 -15.69
N LEU A 76 -9.33 3.12 -15.52
CA LEU A 76 -8.28 4.01 -16.04
C LEU A 76 -7.42 3.40 -17.16
N GLY A 77 -7.68 2.15 -17.54
CA GLY A 77 -6.75 1.38 -18.37
C GLY A 77 -5.54 0.89 -17.57
N ILE A 78 -4.75 0.02 -18.18
CA ILE A 78 -3.61 -0.65 -17.48
C ILE A 78 -2.43 0.31 -17.28
N VAL A 79 -2.17 1.19 -18.24
CA VAL A 79 -0.90 1.92 -18.34
C VAL A 79 -0.72 2.92 -17.19
N LEU A 80 -1.73 3.72 -16.89
CA LEU A 80 -1.63 4.73 -15.84
C LEU A 80 -1.44 4.12 -14.44
N PRO A 81 -2.28 3.16 -13.98
CA PRO A 81 -2.06 2.48 -12.71
C PRO A 81 -0.70 1.77 -12.65
N TRP A 82 -0.26 1.16 -13.75
CA TRP A 82 1.02 0.46 -13.80
C TRP A 82 2.20 1.41 -13.57
N ILE A 83 2.27 2.54 -14.28
CA ILE A 83 3.31 3.55 -14.06
C ILE A 83 3.29 4.04 -12.61
N ARG A 84 2.12 4.39 -12.10
CA ARG A 84 1.95 4.96 -10.78
C ARG A 84 2.39 4.00 -9.68
N LEU A 85 1.91 2.77 -9.71
CA LEU A 85 2.20 1.76 -8.69
C LEU A 85 3.63 1.21 -8.80
N SER A 86 4.25 1.27 -9.97
CA SER A 86 5.66 0.84 -10.15
C SER A 86 6.66 1.84 -9.57
N VAL A 87 6.31 3.12 -9.45
CA VAL A 87 7.25 4.16 -9.01
C VAL A 87 7.06 4.52 -7.54
N ILE A 88 5.87 4.91 -7.12
CA ILE A 88 5.62 5.49 -5.78
C ILE A 88 4.28 5.06 -5.20
N GLY A 89 3.37 4.58 -6.02
CA GLY A 89 1.98 4.36 -5.64
C GLY A 89 1.77 3.24 -4.61
N ASN A 90 0.70 3.37 -3.87
CA ASN A 90 0.12 2.29 -3.08
C ASN A 90 -1.40 2.25 -3.31
N LEU A 91 -2.01 1.09 -3.09
CA LEU A 91 -3.44 0.86 -3.32
C LEU A 91 -4.31 1.95 -2.67
N ALA A 92 -4.12 2.16 -1.39
CA ALA A 92 -4.99 3.03 -0.61
C ALA A 92 -4.94 4.49 -1.06
N TYR A 93 -3.75 4.99 -1.41
CA TYR A 93 -3.60 6.35 -1.90
C TYR A 93 -4.14 6.50 -3.33
N GLU A 94 -3.76 5.59 -4.25
CA GLU A 94 -4.10 5.74 -5.65
C GLU A 94 -5.61 5.61 -5.90
N THR A 95 -6.27 4.66 -5.22
CA THR A 95 -7.73 4.52 -5.32
C THR A 95 -8.46 5.71 -4.71
N THR A 96 -8.02 6.20 -3.54
CA THR A 96 -8.63 7.37 -2.89
C THR A 96 -8.46 8.63 -3.73
N ALA A 97 -7.27 8.86 -4.29
CA ALA A 97 -7.00 10.04 -5.12
C ALA A 97 -7.80 10.00 -6.43
N ALA A 98 -7.89 8.83 -7.07
CA ALA A 98 -8.67 8.66 -8.28
C ALA A 98 -10.17 8.83 -8.02
N GLN A 99 -10.70 8.23 -6.95
CA GLN A 99 -12.10 8.37 -6.58
C GLN A 99 -12.44 9.83 -6.21
N SER A 100 -11.61 10.50 -5.41
CA SER A 100 -11.82 11.91 -5.05
C SER A 100 -11.87 12.84 -6.27
N ALA A 101 -11.08 12.52 -7.30
CA ALA A 101 -11.15 13.26 -8.56
C ALA A 101 -12.44 12.97 -9.33
N LEU A 102 -12.93 11.71 -9.31
CA LEU A 102 -14.19 11.32 -9.97
C LEU A 102 -15.42 11.86 -9.24
N ASP A 103 -15.37 11.96 -7.92
CA ASP A 103 -16.48 12.49 -7.11
C ASP A 103 -16.91 13.90 -7.54
N PHE A 104 -15.97 14.70 -8.06
CA PHE A 104 -16.27 16.01 -8.62
C PHE A 104 -17.30 15.96 -9.76
N TRP A 105 -17.30 14.87 -10.54
CA TRP A 105 -18.27 14.64 -11.62
C TRP A 105 -19.42 13.71 -11.25
N GLY A 106 -19.48 13.26 -9.98
CA GLY A 106 -20.46 12.26 -9.54
C GLY A 106 -20.24 10.87 -10.17
N ASP A 107 -19.00 10.56 -10.54
CA ASP A 107 -18.62 9.30 -11.19
C ASP A 107 -17.86 8.39 -10.24
N THR A 108 -17.72 7.11 -10.58
CA THR A 108 -17.06 6.10 -9.73
C THR A 108 -16.00 5.32 -10.51
N LEU A 109 -15.05 4.72 -9.79
CA LEU A 109 -14.03 3.83 -10.36
C LEU A 109 -14.61 2.53 -10.96
N ASN A 110 -15.89 2.26 -10.77
CA ASN A 110 -16.55 1.10 -11.41
C ASN A 110 -16.82 1.34 -12.90
N ASN A 111 -16.84 2.60 -13.34
CA ASN A 111 -17.11 2.99 -14.71
C ASN A 111 -15.79 3.28 -15.45
N SER A 112 -15.71 2.89 -16.72
CA SER A 112 -14.56 3.22 -17.56
C SER A 112 -14.52 4.70 -17.87
N VAL A 113 -13.39 5.35 -17.63
CA VAL A 113 -13.16 6.77 -17.89
C VAL A 113 -12.79 6.99 -19.36
N THR A 114 -13.75 7.43 -20.16
CA THR A 114 -13.58 7.68 -21.59
C THR A 114 -13.33 9.15 -21.91
N ASP A 115 -13.59 10.04 -20.97
CA ASP A 115 -13.40 11.48 -21.12
C ASP A 115 -11.94 11.87 -20.85
N PRO A 116 -11.24 12.52 -21.81
CA PRO A 116 -9.86 12.94 -21.66
C PRO A 116 -9.67 13.97 -20.52
N GLN A 117 -10.65 14.82 -20.24
CA GLN A 117 -10.55 15.80 -19.15
C GLN A 117 -10.60 15.10 -17.78
N LYS A 118 -11.55 14.18 -17.60
CA LYS A 118 -11.64 13.36 -16.38
C LYS A 118 -10.34 12.58 -16.16
N PHE A 119 -9.86 11.90 -17.18
CA PHE A 119 -8.63 11.12 -17.12
C PHE A 119 -7.40 11.98 -16.74
N ALA A 120 -7.24 13.14 -17.39
CA ALA A 120 -6.14 14.05 -17.08
C ALA A 120 -6.24 14.58 -15.64
N THR A 121 -7.42 14.93 -15.17
CA THR A 121 -7.62 15.40 -13.80
C THR A 121 -7.29 14.32 -12.78
N ILE A 122 -7.72 13.07 -13.01
CA ILE A 122 -7.36 11.94 -12.17
C ILE A 122 -5.84 11.76 -12.12
N ALA A 123 -5.18 11.73 -13.28
CA ALA A 123 -3.73 11.59 -13.37
C ALA A 123 -2.99 12.71 -12.62
N TRP A 124 -3.46 13.97 -12.73
CA TRP A 124 -2.91 15.10 -11.99
C TRP A 124 -3.17 15.01 -10.48
N ALA A 125 -4.38 14.67 -10.05
CA ALA A 125 -4.73 14.51 -8.64
C ALA A 125 -3.84 13.46 -7.97
N MET A 126 -3.73 12.29 -8.60
CA MET A 126 -2.85 11.20 -8.14
C MET A 126 -1.38 11.65 -8.06
N THR A 127 -0.91 12.44 -9.03
CA THR A 127 0.50 12.87 -9.12
C THR A 127 0.82 13.97 -8.11
N LEU A 128 0.07 15.06 -8.11
CA LEU A 128 0.34 16.22 -7.24
C LEU A 128 0.23 15.87 -5.76
N GLY A 129 -0.76 15.07 -5.40
CA GLY A 129 -0.93 14.64 -4.02
C GLY A 129 0.23 13.78 -3.49
N SER A 130 0.90 13.00 -4.34
CA SER A 130 2.09 12.23 -3.95
C SER A 130 3.40 13.03 -3.98
N ILE A 131 3.52 14.03 -4.84
CA ILE A 131 4.74 14.86 -4.96
C ILE A 131 4.94 15.74 -3.72
N ALA A 132 3.87 16.35 -3.19
CA ALA A 132 3.95 17.26 -2.05
C ALA A 132 4.66 16.64 -0.82
N PRO A 133 4.25 15.47 -0.30
CA PRO A 133 4.94 14.83 0.81
C PRO A 133 6.37 14.38 0.44
N LEU A 134 6.62 13.96 -0.80
CA LEU A 134 7.95 13.53 -1.26
C LEU A 134 8.97 14.67 -1.22
N ILE A 135 8.56 15.86 -1.57
CA ILE A 135 9.44 17.05 -1.49
C ILE A 135 9.59 17.50 -0.04
N LEU A 136 8.50 17.57 0.70
CA LEU A 136 8.48 18.14 2.05
C LEU A 136 9.22 17.27 3.06
N LEU A 137 9.04 15.95 3.02
CA LEU A 137 9.62 15.01 3.98
C LEU A 137 11.17 15.08 4.07
N PRO A 138 11.95 15.04 2.98
CA PRO A 138 13.40 15.09 3.07
C PRO A 138 13.93 16.37 3.73
N PHE A 139 13.27 17.51 3.48
CA PHE A 139 13.66 18.80 4.09
C PHE A 139 13.29 18.85 5.58
N LEU A 140 12.10 18.40 5.95
CA LEU A 140 11.66 18.35 7.34
C LEU A 140 12.47 17.34 8.15
N CYS A 141 12.62 16.12 7.65
CA CYS A 141 13.37 15.06 8.33
C CYS A 141 14.83 15.45 8.55
N LYS A 142 15.49 16.07 7.57
CA LYS A 142 16.88 16.52 7.72
C LYS A 142 17.03 17.56 8.82
N LYS A 143 16.11 18.52 8.92
CA LYS A 143 16.11 19.53 10.00
C LYS A 143 15.80 18.91 11.36
N LEU A 144 14.81 18.00 11.40
CA LEU A 144 14.43 17.32 12.62
C LEU A 144 15.54 16.42 13.15
N GLN A 145 16.14 15.59 12.30
CA GLN A 145 17.26 14.72 12.65
C GLN A 145 18.46 15.48 13.18
N LYS A 146 18.80 16.64 12.60
CA LYS A 146 19.89 17.47 13.12
C LYS A 146 19.61 18.01 14.52
N LYS A 147 18.38 18.49 14.78
CA LYS A 147 17.99 19.01 16.11
C LYS A 147 17.91 17.87 17.14
N VAL A 148 17.25 16.78 16.79
CA VAL A 148 17.05 15.63 17.68
C VAL A 148 18.39 14.93 17.93
N GLY A 149 19.19 14.66 16.89
CA GLY A 149 20.49 14.01 17.02
C GLY A 149 21.49 14.81 17.86
N ALA A 150 21.49 16.14 17.74
CA ALA A 150 22.36 16.99 18.58
C ALA A 150 21.96 16.97 20.06
N THR A 151 20.70 16.72 20.37
CA THR A 151 20.19 16.63 21.75
C THR A 151 20.39 15.22 22.33
N ILE A 152 20.21 14.18 21.52
CA ILE A 152 20.32 12.76 21.92
C ILE A 152 21.77 12.39 22.22
N ASN A 153 22.73 12.82 21.41
CA ASN A 153 24.16 12.47 21.55
C ASN A 153 24.87 13.08 22.77
N LYS A 154 24.21 13.93 23.56
CA LYS A 154 24.83 14.61 24.71
C LYS A 154 24.91 13.79 26.00
N SER A 155 24.14 12.70 26.14
CA SER A 155 24.11 11.87 27.33
C SER A 155 23.52 10.49 27.03
N GLU A 156 24.01 9.45 27.71
CA GLU A 156 23.48 8.09 27.61
C GLU A 156 21.99 8.00 27.94
N LYS A 157 21.51 8.82 28.89
CA LYS A 157 20.09 8.94 29.24
C LYS A 157 19.27 9.53 28.08
N ASN A 158 19.82 10.50 27.36
CA ASN A 158 19.17 11.10 26.20
C ASN A 158 19.15 10.15 25.01
N GLN A 159 20.16 9.28 24.87
CA GLN A 159 20.18 8.24 23.85
C GLN A 159 19.07 7.24 24.05
N LYS A 160 18.91 6.69 25.26
CA LYS A 160 17.80 5.78 25.62
C LYS A 160 16.42 6.41 25.39
N PHE A 161 16.29 7.71 25.69
CA PHE A 161 15.07 8.46 25.42
C PHE A 161 14.81 8.65 23.92
N GLY A 162 15.86 8.90 23.14
CA GLY A 162 15.77 8.98 21.70
C GLY A 162 15.35 7.67 21.03
N ASP A 163 15.91 6.54 21.50
CA ASP A 163 15.54 5.22 21.03
C ASP A 163 14.08 4.89 21.37
N ALA A 164 13.62 5.26 22.58
CA ALA A 164 12.22 5.10 22.97
C ALA A 164 11.27 5.95 22.13
N ILE A 165 11.63 7.21 21.82
CA ILE A 165 10.83 8.06 20.91
C ILE A 165 10.79 7.45 19.50
N SER A 166 11.91 6.97 18.99
CA SER A 166 11.98 6.36 17.66
C SER A 166 11.13 5.09 17.59
N ALA A 167 11.19 4.24 18.62
CA ALA A 167 10.35 3.06 18.74
C ALA A 167 8.86 3.42 18.83
N ALA A 168 8.51 4.41 19.66
CA ALA A 168 7.13 4.88 19.81
C ALA A 168 6.60 5.49 18.50
N ALA A 169 7.41 6.26 17.77
CA ALA A 169 7.03 6.81 16.47
C ALA A 169 6.81 5.70 15.44
N PHE A 170 7.69 4.70 15.39
CA PHE A 170 7.53 3.55 14.51
C PHE A 170 6.26 2.76 14.83
N ILE A 171 6.03 2.44 16.10
CA ILE A 171 4.81 1.76 16.55
C ILE A 171 3.57 2.60 16.20
N GLY A 172 3.61 3.91 16.42
CA GLY A 172 2.52 4.83 16.08
C GLY A 172 2.18 4.82 14.59
N ILE A 173 3.19 4.80 13.71
CA ILE A 173 2.97 4.70 12.26
C ILE A 173 2.35 3.35 11.89
N VAL A 174 2.88 2.25 12.43
CA VAL A 174 2.33 0.91 12.19
C VAL A 174 0.87 0.83 12.66
N MET A 175 0.58 1.33 13.86
CA MET A 175 -0.78 1.35 14.42
C MET A 175 -1.73 2.25 13.63
N ALA A 176 -1.24 3.34 13.03
CA ALA A 176 -2.06 4.17 12.14
C ALA A 176 -2.49 3.40 10.88
N PHE A 177 -1.59 2.62 10.27
CA PHE A 177 -1.94 1.75 9.14
C PHE A 177 -2.90 0.64 9.57
N VAL A 178 -2.64 -0.03 10.68
CA VAL A 178 -3.53 -1.07 11.24
C VAL A 178 -4.91 -0.49 11.53
N SER A 179 -4.99 0.68 12.16
CA SER A 179 -6.24 1.36 12.49
C SER A 179 -7.02 1.72 11.22
N ARG A 180 -6.33 2.17 10.17
CA ARG A 180 -6.98 2.48 8.88
C ARG A 180 -7.60 1.24 8.24
N GLU A 181 -6.90 0.11 8.25
CA GLU A 181 -7.42 -1.15 7.68
C GLU A 181 -8.59 -1.72 8.52
N ILE A 182 -8.56 -1.52 9.84
CA ILE A 182 -9.65 -1.92 10.73
C ILE A 182 -10.87 -1.00 10.58
N TYR A 183 -10.64 0.29 10.42
CA TYR A 183 -11.68 1.33 10.37
C TYR A 183 -11.77 1.99 9.00
N SER A 184 -11.68 1.19 7.95
CA SER A 184 -11.80 1.66 6.57
C SER A 184 -13.27 1.91 6.22
N VAL A 185 -13.81 3.01 6.73
CA VAL A 185 -15.10 3.53 6.31
C VAL A 185 -14.88 4.41 5.08
N THR A 186 -15.25 3.90 3.93
CA THR A 186 -15.21 4.67 2.68
C THR A 186 -16.60 5.28 2.46
N THR A 187 -16.70 6.58 2.52
CA THR A 187 -17.92 7.31 2.17
C THR A 187 -17.88 7.58 0.67
N GLN A 188 -18.74 6.91 -0.08
CA GLN A 188 -18.92 7.16 -1.50
C GLN A 188 -20.20 7.95 -1.72
N THR A 189 -20.14 9.04 -2.51
CA THR A 189 -21.33 9.73 -2.98
C THR A 189 -21.76 9.06 -4.27
N ILE A 190 -22.83 8.29 -4.23
CA ILE A 190 -23.45 7.68 -5.40
C ILE A 190 -24.66 8.50 -5.85
N THR A 191 -24.90 8.50 -7.14
CA THR A 191 -26.12 9.08 -7.72
C THR A 191 -27.14 7.97 -7.81
N ALA A 192 -28.16 8.00 -6.98
CA ALA A 192 -29.25 7.04 -7.00
C ALA A 192 -30.51 7.70 -7.57
N GLU A 193 -31.24 6.96 -8.39
CA GLU A 193 -32.54 7.36 -8.90
C GLU A 193 -33.60 6.94 -7.88
N ASN A 194 -34.35 7.91 -7.37
CA ASN A 194 -35.43 7.63 -6.44
C ASN A 194 -36.65 7.01 -7.19
N ALA A 195 -37.60 6.47 -6.44
CA ALA A 195 -38.81 5.85 -7.00
C ALA A 195 -39.67 6.76 -7.87
N GLN A 196 -39.33 8.05 -7.93
CA GLN A 196 -39.99 9.10 -8.72
C GLN A 196 -39.15 9.52 -9.96
N GLY A 197 -38.05 8.82 -10.28
CA GLY A 197 -37.20 9.13 -11.42
C GLY A 197 -36.33 10.37 -11.28
N GLN A 198 -36.17 10.90 -10.05
CA GLN A 198 -35.28 12.03 -9.76
C GLN A 198 -33.92 11.52 -9.31
N VAL A 199 -32.88 12.16 -9.85
CA VAL A 199 -31.50 11.83 -9.54
C VAL A 199 -31.07 12.54 -8.25
N GLU A 200 -30.91 11.79 -7.17
CA GLU A 200 -30.49 12.33 -5.87
C GLU A 200 -29.06 11.84 -5.52
N LYS A 201 -28.25 12.76 -4.99
CA LYS A 201 -26.90 12.37 -4.50
C LYS A 201 -27.04 11.73 -3.12
N VAL A 202 -26.73 10.46 -3.06
CA VAL A 202 -26.79 9.67 -1.82
C VAL A 202 -25.37 9.35 -1.37
N LYS A 203 -25.06 9.63 -0.11
CA LYS A 203 -23.81 9.17 0.49
C LYS A 203 -23.96 7.74 0.92
N MET A 204 -23.26 6.85 0.25
CA MET A 204 -23.17 5.45 0.65
C MET A 204 -21.89 5.25 1.48
N ILE A 205 -22.07 4.84 2.71
CA ILE A 205 -20.97 4.46 3.58
C ILE A 205 -20.76 2.97 3.39
N SER A 206 -19.66 2.60 2.79
CA SER A 206 -19.30 1.20 2.59
C SER A 206 -18.03 0.89 3.40
N GLY A 207 -18.11 -0.10 4.27
CA GLY A 207 -17.00 -0.55 5.09
C GLY A 207 -16.88 -2.06 5.05
N SER A 208 -16.27 -2.59 4.00
CA SER A 208 -16.14 -4.06 3.83
C SER A 208 -14.82 -4.64 4.36
N ALA A 209 -13.83 -3.82 4.73
CA ALA A 209 -12.49 -4.29 5.00
C ALA A 209 -12.20 -4.69 6.47
N GLY A 210 -12.98 -4.19 7.43
CA GLY A 210 -12.62 -4.24 8.85
C GLY A 210 -12.46 -5.65 9.44
N PHE A 211 -13.44 -6.54 9.28
CA PHE A 211 -13.44 -7.85 9.91
C PHE A 211 -12.37 -8.78 9.33
N MET A 212 -12.29 -8.86 8.02
CA MET A 212 -11.29 -9.68 7.32
C MET A 212 -9.87 -9.19 7.59
N SER A 213 -9.65 -7.89 7.65
CA SER A 213 -8.33 -7.31 7.98
C SER A 213 -7.86 -7.71 9.37
N ILE A 214 -8.76 -7.74 10.37
CA ILE A 214 -8.41 -8.21 11.72
C ILE A 214 -8.11 -9.70 11.73
N ILE A 215 -8.93 -10.53 11.08
CA ILE A 215 -8.67 -11.99 11.01
C ILE A 215 -7.29 -12.23 10.40
N VAL A 216 -6.99 -11.58 9.27
CA VAL A 216 -5.69 -11.73 8.59
C VAL A 216 -4.54 -11.23 9.47
N LEU A 217 -4.70 -10.11 10.17
CA LEU A 217 -3.72 -9.60 11.11
C LEU A 217 -3.46 -10.60 12.26
N VAL A 218 -4.52 -11.11 12.87
CA VAL A 218 -4.40 -12.12 13.94
C VAL A 218 -3.71 -13.38 13.43
N CYS A 219 -4.10 -13.88 12.26
CA CYS A 219 -3.46 -15.03 11.62
C CYS A 219 -1.97 -14.77 11.35
N ALA A 220 -1.61 -13.61 10.84
CA ALA A 220 -0.21 -13.25 10.58
C ALA A 220 0.62 -13.26 11.88
N VAL A 221 0.08 -12.68 12.96
CA VAL A 221 0.72 -12.68 14.27
C VAL A 221 0.88 -14.12 14.81
N VAL A 222 -0.17 -14.92 14.73
CA VAL A 222 -0.14 -16.32 15.18
C VAL A 222 0.89 -17.13 14.38
N PHE A 223 0.89 -17.02 13.05
CA PHE A 223 1.88 -17.70 12.20
C PHE A 223 3.31 -17.27 12.53
N MET A 224 3.52 -15.96 12.75
CA MET A 224 4.85 -15.47 13.12
C MET A 224 5.32 -16.03 14.46
N LEU A 225 4.45 -16.06 15.48
CA LEU A 225 4.75 -16.64 16.79
C LEU A 225 5.02 -18.14 16.71
N VAL A 226 4.21 -18.88 15.96
CA VAL A 226 4.39 -20.32 15.75
C VAL A 226 5.72 -20.60 15.06
N LEU A 227 6.05 -19.86 14.00
CA LEU A 227 7.32 -20.00 13.30
C LEU A 227 8.51 -19.66 14.20
N ASP A 228 8.42 -18.61 15.00
CA ASP A 228 9.48 -18.24 15.95
C ASP A 228 9.73 -19.36 16.98
N ILE A 229 8.66 -19.94 17.55
CA ILE A 229 8.73 -21.07 18.47
C ILE A 229 9.35 -22.30 17.78
N ILE A 230 8.93 -22.60 16.55
CA ILE A 230 9.47 -23.72 15.76
C ILE A 230 10.96 -23.50 15.49
N CYS A 231 11.35 -22.32 15.03
CA CYS A 231 12.74 -21.99 14.74
C CYS A 231 13.63 -22.13 15.99
N LYS A 232 13.17 -21.65 17.13
CA LYS A 232 13.88 -21.76 18.41
C LYS A 232 13.95 -23.19 18.90
N LYS A 233 12.85 -23.94 18.90
CA LYS A 233 12.76 -25.31 19.39
C LYS A 233 13.61 -26.30 18.57
N PHE A 234 13.57 -26.16 17.26
CA PHE A 234 14.30 -27.05 16.33
C PHE A 234 15.67 -26.49 15.91
N LYS A 235 16.09 -25.34 16.47
CA LYS A 235 17.37 -24.67 16.15
C LYS A 235 17.54 -24.41 14.63
N LEU A 236 16.47 -24.08 13.95
CA LEU A 236 16.43 -23.83 12.51
C LEU A 236 16.86 -22.38 12.20
N SER A 237 18.10 -22.02 12.54
CA SER A 237 18.63 -20.66 12.30
C SER A 237 18.60 -20.23 10.84
N LYS A 238 18.58 -21.18 9.89
CA LYS A 238 18.45 -20.90 8.45
C LYS A 238 17.03 -20.47 8.04
N LEU A 239 16.02 -20.86 8.81
CA LEU A 239 14.62 -20.52 8.53
C LEU A 239 14.21 -19.18 9.14
N GLU A 240 14.89 -18.74 10.19
CA GLU A 240 14.60 -17.51 10.92
C GLU A 240 14.49 -16.26 10.02
N PRO A 241 15.41 -16.00 9.05
CA PRO A 241 15.28 -14.87 8.13
C PRO A 241 14.06 -14.93 7.20
N PHE A 242 13.48 -16.11 7.04
CA PHE A 242 12.32 -16.33 6.16
C PHE A 242 11.00 -16.40 6.93
N ALA A 243 11.02 -16.38 8.27
CA ALA A 243 9.82 -16.53 9.10
C ALA A 243 8.76 -15.47 8.77
N MET A 244 9.17 -14.22 8.62
CA MET A 244 8.26 -13.13 8.32
C MET A 244 7.61 -13.24 6.92
N PRO A 245 8.34 -13.45 5.81
CA PRO A 245 7.73 -13.72 4.52
C PRO A 245 6.78 -14.92 4.54
N ILE A 246 7.16 -16.02 5.19
CA ILE A 246 6.33 -17.23 5.27
C ILE A 246 5.02 -16.93 6.02
N ALA A 247 5.10 -16.20 7.15
CA ALA A 247 3.92 -15.81 7.91
C ALA A 247 2.97 -14.92 7.10
N MET A 248 3.52 -14.00 6.30
CA MET A 248 2.73 -13.17 5.39
C MET A 248 1.98 -14.00 4.34
N PHE A 249 2.66 -14.92 3.66
CA PHE A 249 2.02 -15.80 2.67
C PHE A 249 0.99 -16.72 3.30
N ALA A 250 1.27 -17.25 4.48
CA ALA A 250 0.31 -18.08 5.22
C ALA A 250 -0.94 -17.28 5.59
N ALA A 251 -0.77 -16.03 6.06
CA ALA A 251 -1.90 -15.14 6.38
C ALA A 251 -2.72 -14.77 5.14
N MET A 252 -2.07 -14.51 3.98
CA MET A 252 -2.75 -14.28 2.70
C MET A 252 -3.55 -15.53 2.26
N GLY A 253 -2.97 -16.72 2.40
CA GLY A 253 -3.67 -17.98 2.12
C GLY A 253 -4.89 -18.18 3.02
N MET A 254 -4.78 -17.83 4.30
CA MET A 254 -5.91 -17.86 5.24
C MET A 254 -7.00 -16.84 4.87
N ALA A 255 -6.63 -15.66 4.37
CA ALA A 255 -7.61 -14.70 3.87
C ALA A 255 -8.46 -15.29 2.74
N VAL A 256 -7.83 -15.92 1.74
CA VAL A 256 -8.53 -16.61 0.65
C VAL A 256 -9.40 -17.76 1.15
N LEU A 257 -8.91 -18.49 2.14
CA LEU A 257 -9.67 -19.61 2.72
C LEU A 257 -10.89 -19.11 3.48
N PHE A 258 -10.77 -18.06 4.28
CA PHE A 258 -11.87 -17.47 5.03
C PHE A 258 -12.91 -16.80 4.14
N THR A 259 -12.53 -16.20 3.01
CA THR A 259 -13.50 -15.67 2.04
C THR A 259 -14.41 -16.77 1.45
N ASN A 260 -13.94 -18.00 1.40
CA ASN A 260 -14.74 -19.13 0.91
C ASN A 260 -15.55 -19.84 1.99
N ILE A 261 -15.20 -19.71 3.26
CA ILE A 261 -15.83 -20.42 4.39
C ILE A 261 -16.83 -19.54 5.12
N LEU A 262 -16.52 -18.24 5.28
CA LEU A 262 -17.36 -17.31 6.00
C LEU A 262 -18.57 -16.88 5.17
N PRO A 263 -19.72 -16.62 5.82
CA PRO A 263 -20.87 -16.06 5.15
C PRO A 263 -20.55 -14.73 4.47
N GLU A 264 -21.13 -14.48 3.29
CA GLU A 264 -20.92 -13.26 2.51
C GLU A 264 -21.17 -11.97 3.33
N GLY A 265 -22.11 -12.02 4.27
CA GLY A 265 -22.39 -10.90 5.17
C GLY A 265 -21.22 -10.53 6.10
N LEU A 266 -20.39 -11.48 6.52
CA LEU A 266 -19.21 -11.24 7.34
C LEU A 266 -17.98 -10.86 6.51
N VAL A 267 -17.89 -11.37 5.28
CA VAL A 267 -16.77 -11.07 4.38
C VAL A 267 -16.90 -9.67 3.80
N ASN A 268 -18.13 -9.27 3.43
CA ASN A 268 -18.41 -8.03 2.70
C ASN A 268 -18.86 -6.85 3.58
N HIS A 269 -19.17 -7.10 4.85
CA HIS A 269 -19.62 -6.06 5.78
C HIS A 269 -18.52 -5.78 6.82
N GLY A 270 -18.33 -4.50 7.14
CA GLY A 270 -17.47 -4.09 8.25
C GLY A 270 -18.10 -4.45 9.61
N TRP A 271 -17.38 -4.20 10.69
CA TRP A 271 -17.78 -4.43 12.09
C TRP A 271 -19.10 -3.77 12.49
N PHE A 272 -19.52 -2.78 11.74
CA PHE A 272 -20.76 -2.08 11.90
C PHE A 272 -21.53 -2.26 10.60
N GLU A 273 -22.70 -2.86 10.66
CA GLU A 273 -23.76 -2.50 9.75
C GLU A 273 -24.00 -1.01 9.96
N VAL A 274 -23.25 -0.20 9.27
CA VAL A 274 -23.75 1.12 8.96
C VAL A 274 -24.86 0.83 7.98
N GLY A 275 -26.06 0.66 8.51
CA GLY A 275 -27.25 0.61 7.69
C GLY A 275 -27.11 1.75 6.71
N ALA A 276 -27.50 1.56 5.46
CA ALA A 276 -27.49 2.58 4.45
C ALA A 276 -28.29 3.77 4.99
N GLU A 277 -27.64 4.62 5.77
CA GLU A 277 -28.21 5.85 6.24
C GLU A 277 -28.17 6.80 5.06
N TYR A 278 -29.28 6.90 4.38
CA TYR A 278 -29.55 7.91 3.38
C TYR A 278 -29.50 9.28 4.07
N ILE A 279 -28.33 9.88 4.14
CA ILE A 279 -28.22 11.26 4.60
C ILE A 279 -28.64 12.13 3.43
N LYS A 280 -29.89 12.61 3.48
CA LYS A 280 -30.34 13.69 2.62
C LYS A 280 -29.41 14.88 2.83
N GLY A 281 -28.73 15.30 1.76
CA GLY A 281 -27.92 16.49 1.72
C GLY A 281 -28.78 17.76 1.68
#